data_d77fa4aedcf497560fee58c2f9b76c52
#
_entry.id   d77fa4aedcf497560fee58c2f9b76c52
#
_cell.length_a   1.000
_cell.length_b   1.000
_cell.length_c   1.000
_cell.angle_alpha   90.00
_cell.angle_beta   90.00
_cell.angle_gamma   90.00
#
_symmetry.space_group_name_H-M   'P 1'
#
loop_
_entity.id
_entity.type
_entity.pdbx_description
1 polymer ?
#
loop_
_entity_poly.entity_id
_entity_poly.type
_entity_poly.pdbx_seq_one_letter_code
_entity_poly.pdbx_strand_id
1 'polypeptide(L)'
;MGTPKHFTKKSAIRRLRRAELPSDTIELARFLIGKVVVHELSAGRVSGRIVETEAYPPGDPAGHHFRGPTPRIRSMYLAPGHAYVFFNYGAHFMLNVSGEPAGSAGGILIRAVEPLEGIELMKKHRHCSDLLGLTRGPGRLAAAFQINRSHDGIDLCAEKELWLGVITGEGVKSDTETVIGETVRIGIKRAADHVLRFYETGSPFVSGPKRLLGTEPFAGSKKINFVAKREAKAKPRERDSDATRVDTSARVAGGKSVGTKAGPRRPK
;
A
#
# COMPACT_ATOMS: atom_id res chain seq x y z
N MET A 1 -17.09 3.18 -29.19
CA MET A 1 -16.27 3.11 -27.96
C MET A 1 -15.60 1.76 -27.96
N GLY A 2 -14.26 1.70 -28.19
CA GLY A 2 -13.53 0.42 -28.28
C GLY A 2 -13.40 -0.20 -26.91
N THR A 3 -13.64 -1.51 -26.85
CA THR A 3 -13.28 -2.38 -25.70
C THR A 3 -11.80 -2.19 -25.36
N PRO A 4 -11.42 -2.18 -24.07
CA PRO A 4 -10.02 -2.12 -23.66
C PRO A 4 -9.21 -3.19 -24.40
N LYS A 5 -8.09 -2.81 -25.01
CA LYS A 5 -7.28 -3.68 -25.89
C LYS A 5 -6.77 -4.97 -25.22
N HIS A 6 -6.87 -5.06 -23.90
CA HIS A 6 -6.31 -6.13 -23.07
C HIS A 6 -7.35 -7.08 -22.46
N PHE A 7 -8.66 -6.81 -22.64
CA PHE A 7 -9.71 -7.62 -22.05
C PHE A 7 -10.73 -8.03 -23.12
N THR A 8 -10.79 -9.31 -23.42
CA THR A 8 -11.71 -9.90 -24.43
C THR A 8 -12.80 -10.71 -23.76
N LYS A 9 -13.85 -11.10 -24.51
CA LYS A 9 -14.91 -12.00 -24.01
C LYS A 9 -14.39 -13.37 -23.52
N LYS A 10 -13.17 -13.77 -23.91
CA LYS A 10 -12.50 -15.02 -23.48
C LYS A 10 -11.50 -14.79 -22.33
N SER A 11 -11.30 -13.56 -21.88
CA SER A 11 -10.43 -13.25 -20.75
C SER A 11 -11.15 -13.51 -19.43
N ALA A 12 -10.40 -13.99 -18.44
CA ALA A 12 -10.85 -14.13 -17.05
C ALA A 12 -9.88 -13.40 -16.13
N ILE A 13 -10.33 -13.00 -14.96
CA ILE A 13 -9.46 -12.46 -13.91
C ILE A 13 -9.32 -13.53 -12.84
N ARG A 14 -8.09 -14.04 -12.67
CA ARG A 14 -7.72 -14.95 -11.58
C ARG A 14 -7.15 -14.15 -10.42
N ARG A 15 -7.53 -14.49 -9.20
CA ARG A 15 -6.95 -13.90 -7.98
C ARG A 15 -5.45 -14.20 -7.89
N LEU A 16 -4.65 -13.21 -7.49
CA LEU A 16 -3.25 -13.40 -7.13
C LEU A 16 -3.14 -14.10 -5.77
N ARG A 17 -2.23 -15.05 -5.67
CA ARG A 17 -1.87 -15.69 -4.40
C ARG A 17 -0.74 -14.87 -3.76
N ARG A 18 -0.68 -14.81 -2.45
CA ARG A 18 0.38 -14.08 -1.73
C ARG A 18 1.79 -14.56 -2.11
N ALA A 19 1.97 -15.86 -2.35
CA ALA A 19 3.26 -16.42 -2.76
C ALA A 19 3.75 -15.94 -4.14
N GLU A 20 2.87 -15.31 -4.94
CA GLU A 20 3.25 -14.73 -6.23
C GLU A 20 3.75 -13.28 -6.07
N LEU A 21 3.57 -12.66 -4.89
CA LEU A 21 3.95 -11.28 -4.65
C LEU A 21 5.42 -11.17 -4.23
N PRO A 22 6.23 -10.31 -4.86
CA PRO A 22 7.50 -9.89 -4.30
C PRO A 22 7.35 -9.34 -2.87
N SER A 23 8.33 -9.58 -2.02
CA SER A 23 8.40 -9.08 -0.64
C SER A 23 9.32 -7.87 -0.48
N ASP A 24 9.56 -7.15 -1.55
CA ASP A 24 10.25 -5.87 -1.62
C ASP A 24 9.31 -4.82 -2.21
N THR A 25 9.20 -3.66 -1.57
CA THR A 25 8.25 -2.60 -1.94
C THR A 25 8.47 -2.09 -3.37
N ILE A 26 9.72 -1.99 -3.83
CA ILE A 26 10.03 -1.46 -5.16
C ILE A 26 9.72 -2.51 -6.23
N GLU A 27 10.12 -3.75 -5.98
CA GLU A 27 9.84 -4.87 -6.88
C GLU A 27 8.33 -5.13 -7.00
N LEU A 28 7.62 -5.09 -5.86
CA LEU A 28 6.16 -5.25 -5.85
C LEU A 28 5.46 -4.09 -6.59
N ALA A 29 5.96 -2.86 -6.48
CA ALA A 29 5.39 -1.73 -7.21
C ALA A 29 5.48 -1.91 -8.72
N ARG A 30 6.61 -2.43 -9.23
CA ARG A 30 6.77 -2.80 -10.65
C ARG A 30 5.90 -3.99 -11.03
N PHE A 31 5.90 -5.04 -10.20
CA PHE A 31 5.11 -6.25 -10.44
C PHE A 31 3.62 -5.96 -10.56
N LEU A 32 3.10 -4.99 -9.80
CA LEU A 32 1.68 -4.64 -9.82
C LEU A 32 1.25 -3.94 -11.11
N ILE A 33 2.14 -3.38 -11.92
CA ILE A 33 1.78 -2.88 -13.25
C ILE A 33 1.27 -4.04 -14.11
N GLY A 34 0.11 -3.85 -14.74
CA GLY A 34 -0.57 -4.90 -15.52
C GLY A 34 -1.47 -5.83 -14.70
N LYS A 35 -1.33 -5.87 -13.38
CA LYS A 35 -2.26 -6.62 -12.50
C LYS A 35 -3.59 -5.86 -12.37
N VAL A 36 -4.56 -6.48 -11.74
CA VAL A 36 -5.95 -5.98 -11.68
C VAL A 36 -6.35 -5.74 -10.24
N VAL A 37 -6.99 -4.61 -9.99
CA VAL A 37 -7.80 -4.38 -8.77
C VAL A 37 -9.25 -4.75 -9.11
N VAL A 38 -9.87 -5.56 -8.26
CA VAL A 38 -11.28 -5.98 -8.39
C VAL A 38 -12.01 -5.63 -7.11
N HIS A 39 -13.19 -5.03 -7.22
CA HIS A 39 -14.11 -4.82 -6.10
C HIS A 39 -15.49 -5.35 -6.45
N GLU A 40 -15.96 -6.32 -5.64
CA GLU A 40 -17.27 -6.93 -5.72
C GLU A 40 -18.26 -6.09 -4.91
N LEU A 41 -18.97 -5.20 -5.57
CA LEU A 41 -19.99 -4.36 -4.94
C LEU A 41 -21.35 -5.06 -5.00
N SER A 42 -22.27 -4.69 -4.11
CA SER A 42 -23.66 -5.18 -4.16
C SER A 42 -24.35 -4.85 -5.49
N ALA A 43 -23.97 -3.74 -6.12
CA ALA A 43 -24.48 -3.30 -7.43
C ALA A 43 -23.78 -3.95 -8.63
N GLY A 44 -22.77 -4.79 -8.42
CA GLY A 44 -21.99 -5.46 -9.46
C GLY A 44 -20.48 -5.22 -9.30
N ARG A 45 -19.71 -5.95 -10.09
CA ARG A 45 -18.23 -5.87 -10.08
C ARG A 45 -17.74 -4.60 -10.76
N VAL A 46 -16.71 -3.98 -10.15
CA VAL A 46 -15.84 -3.03 -10.83
C VAL A 46 -14.42 -3.59 -10.85
N SER A 47 -13.74 -3.48 -11.98
CA SER A 47 -12.34 -3.92 -12.09
C SER A 47 -11.54 -3.00 -13.00
N GLY A 48 -10.22 -2.94 -12.77
CA GLY A 48 -9.32 -2.15 -13.58
C GLY A 48 -7.88 -2.64 -13.51
N ARG A 49 -7.19 -2.56 -14.64
CA ARG A 49 -5.80 -2.94 -14.80
C ARG A 49 -4.90 -1.81 -14.31
N ILE A 50 -4.00 -2.10 -13.40
CA ILE A 50 -3.08 -1.14 -12.81
C ILE A 50 -2.09 -0.66 -13.88
N VAL A 51 -2.04 0.64 -14.10
CA VAL A 51 -1.15 1.28 -15.07
C VAL A 51 -0.17 2.25 -14.43
N GLU A 52 -0.31 2.52 -13.13
CA GLU A 52 0.57 3.44 -12.40
C GLU A 52 0.62 3.14 -10.91
N THR A 53 1.84 3.11 -10.36
CA THR A 53 2.13 2.90 -8.95
C THR A 53 3.19 3.86 -8.44
N GLU A 54 3.24 4.07 -7.11
CA GLU A 54 4.37 4.72 -6.44
C GLU A 54 4.82 3.87 -5.25
N ALA A 55 6.14 3.63 -5.17
CA ALA A 55 6.75 2.92 -4.06
C ALA A 55 7.17 3.87 -2.93
N TYR A 56 6.93 3.43 -1.70
CA TYR A 56 7.36 4.07 -0.46
C TYR A 56 8.08 3.02 0.40
N PRO A 57 9.36 2.70 0.10
CA PRO A 57 10.10 1.63 0.77
C PRO A 57 10.50 2.00 2.20
N PRO A 58 10.96 1.04 3.02
CA PRO A 58 11.46 1.29 4.36
C PRO A 58 12.51 2.40 4.40
N GLY A 59 12.36 3.36 5.32
CA GLY A 59 13.29 4.48 5.48
C GLY A 59 13.12 5.63 4.46
N ASP A 60 12.07 5.58 3.62
CA ASP A 60 11.75 6.68 2.72
C ASP A 60 11.18 7.89 3.50
N PRO A 61 11.82 9.10 3.40
CA PRO A 61 11.36 10.29 4.11
C PRO A 61 9.95 10.77 3.70
N ALA A 62 9.46 10.36 2.54
CA ALA A 62 8.11 10.68 2.06
C ALA A 62 7.06 9.67 2.55
N GLY A 63 7.47 8.49 3.06
CA GLY A 63 6.58 7.45 3.56
C GLY A 63 5.94 7.82 4.90
N HIS A 64 4.67 7.47 5.10
CA HIS A 64 3.98 7.66 6.38
C HIS A 64 4.66 6.93 7.54
N HIS A 65 5.34 5.82 7.24
CA HIS A 65 6.07 4.98 8.20
C HIS A 65 7.46 5.51 8.57
N PHE A 66 7.92 6.60 7.98
CA PHE A 66 9.26 7.16 8.22
C PHE A 66 9.53 7.47 9.71
N ARG A 67 8.51 7.91 10.44
CA ARG A 67 8.60 8.24 11.87
C ARG A 67 8.32 7.06 12.81
N GLY A 68 8.17 5.86 12.26
CA GLY A 68 7.83 4.65 13.01
C GLY A 68 6.34 4.34 13.03
N PRO A 69 5.95 3.25 13.74
CA PRO A 69 4.58 2.77 13.76
C PRO A 69 3.63 3.69 14.52
N THR A 70 2.41 3.82 13.99
CA THR A 70 1.29 4.48 14.65
C THR A 70 0.01 3.66 14.42
N PRO A 71 -1.04 3.81 15.24
CA PRO A 71 -2.32 3.11 15.02
C PRO A 71 -2.91 3.34 13.63
N ARG A 72 -2.66 4.52 13.04
CA ARG A 72 -3.18 4.91 11.73
C ARG A 72 -2.58 4.12 10.57
N ILE A 73 -1.33 3.68 10.70
CA ILE A 73 -0.56 3.03 9.62
C ILE A 73 -0.24 1.56 9.91
N ARG A 74 -0.91 0.96 10.90
CA ARG A 74 -0.68 -0.43 11.32
C ARG A 74 -0.74 -1.44 10.16
N SER A 75 -1.64 -1.21 9.19
CA SER A 75 -1.82 -2.06 8.01
C SER A 75 -0.61 -2.05 7.07
N MET A 76 0.25 -1.02 7.09
CA MET A 76 1.52 -1.01 6.34
C MET A 76 2.56 -2.01 6.88
N TYR A 77 2.40 -2.48 8.13
CA TYR A 77 3.28 -3.45 8.78
C TYR A 77 2.80 -4.90 8.63
N LEU A 78 1.69 -5.12 7.92
CA LEU A 78 1.21 -6.46 7.58
C LEU A 78 2.05 -7.05 6.43
N ALA A 79 1.96 -8.37 6.24
CA ALA A 79 2.63 -9.07 5.14
C ALA A 79 2.25 -8.48 3.77
N PRO A 80 3.04 -8.69 2.71
CA PRO A 80 2.75 -8.16 1.38
C PRO A 80 1.33 -8.50 0.92
N GLY A 81 0.66 -7.54 0.27
CA GLY A 81 -0.68 -7.76 -0.30
C GLY A 81 -1.84 -7.41 0.64
N HIS A 82 -1.63 -6.75 1.78
CA HIS A 82 -2.73 -6.15 2.54
C HIS A 82 -2.99 -4.72 2.08
N ALA A 83 -4.24 -4.30 2.12
CA ALA A 83 -4.60 -2.92 1.82
C ALA A 83 -4.19 -1.98 2.96
N TYR A 84 -3.60 -0.85 2.60
CA TYR A 84 -3.47 0.30 3.47
C TYR A 84 -4.29 1.45 2.88
N VAL A 85 -5.39 1.81 3.55
CA VAL A 85 -6.30 2.85 3.07
C VAL A 85 -6.31 4.02 4.03
N PHE A 86 -6.01 5.22 3.53
CA PHE A 86 -6.06 6.43 4.32
C PHE A 86 -6.83 7.56 3.61
N PHE A 87 -7.36 8.47 4.41
CA PHE A 87 -8.06 9.65 3.92
C PHE A 87 -7.06 10.81 3.79
N ASN A 88 -6.94 11.36 2.58
CA ASN A 88 -5.94 12.35 2.24
C ASN A 88 -6.56 13.74 2.13
N TYR A 89 -5.97 14.73 2.81
CA TYR A 89 -6.35 16.15 2.80
C TYR A 89 -7.86 16.43 2.97
N GLY A 90 -8.56 15.58 3.71
CA GLY A 90 -10.01 15.75 3.91
C GLY A 90 -10.88 15.55 2.67
N ALA A 91 -10.34 15.01 1.57
CA ALA A 91 -11.03 14.95 0.29
C ALA A 91 -11.20 13.54 -0.28
N HIS A 92 -10.18 12.68 -0.21
CA HIS A 92 -10.17 11.41 -0.93
C HIS A 92 -9.50 10.28 -0.14
N PHE A 93 -10.03 9.08 -0.26
CA PHE A 93 -9.32 7.86 0.13
C PHE A 93 -8.22 7.53 -0.88
N MET A 94 -7.18 6.86 -0.39
CA MET A 94 -6.05 6.39 -1.17
C MET A 94 -5.83 4.92 -0.89
N LEU A 95 -5.79 4.08 -1.94
CA LEU A 95 -5.50 2.65 -1.85
C LEU A 95 -4.01 2.43 -2.00
N ASN A 96 -3.43 1.77 -0.99
CA ASN A 96 -2.06 1.26 -1.05
C ASN A 96 -2.05 -0.24 -0.77
N VAL A 97 -0.96 -0.89 -1.16
CA VAL A 97 -0.66 -2.29 -0.86
C VAL A 97 0.57 -2.36 0.03
N SER A 98 0.54 -3.15 1.11
CA SER A 98 1.73 -3.42 1.93
C SER A 98 2.77 -4.21 1.12
N GLY A 99 4.05 -3.85 1.22
CA GLY A 99 5.10 -4.36 0.33
C GLY A 99 6.25 -5.08 1.01
N GLU A 100 6.25 -5.18 2.35
CA GLU A 100 7.36 -5.71 3.12
C GLU A 100 6.93 -6.92 3.96
N PRO A 101 7.87 -7.77 4.39
CA PRO A 101 7.59 -8.80 5.38
C PRO A 101 6.90 -8.22 6.62
N ALA A 102 6.03 -9.02 7.25
CA ALA A 102 5.30 -8.60 8.45
C ALA A 102 6.25 -8.03 9.52
N GLY A 103 5.88 -6.89 10.12
CA GLY A 103 6.70 -6.16 11.07
C GLY A 103 7.62 -5.10 10.44
N SER A 104 7.82 -5.11 9.13
CA SER A 104 8.49 -4.04 8.37
C SER A 104 7.45 -3.24 7.57
N ALA A 105 7.63 -1.94 7.46
CA ALA A 105 6.67 -1.09 6.76
C ALA A 105 7.21 -0.62 5.42
N GLY A 106 6.42 -0.85 4.40
CA GLY A 106 6.56 -0.28 3.07
C GLY A 106 5.19 -0.30 2.38
N GLY A 107 4.95 0.65 1.50
CA GLY A 107 3.64 0.77 0.84
C GLY A 107 3.76 1.09 -0.64
N ILE A 108 2.84 0.56 -1.41
CA ILE A 108 2.70 0.84 -2.82
C ILE A 108 1.37 1.57 -3.04
N LEU A 109 1.40 2.84 -3.39
CA LEU A 109 0.21 3.58 -3.79
C LEU A 109 -0.22 3.16 -5.19
N ILE A 110 -1.46 2.70 -5.34
CA ILE A 110 -2.09 2.49 -6.65
C ILE A 110 -2.61 3.84 -7.14
N ARG A 111 -2.00 4.35 -8.21
CA ARG A 111 -2.28 5.71 -8.68
C ARG A 111 -3.34 5.80 -9.76
N ALA A 112 -3.32 4.85 -10.68
CA ALA A 112 -4.27 4.82 -11.79
C ALA A 112 -4.47 3.40 -12.30
N VAL A 113 -5.68 3.16 -12.81
CA VAL A 113 -6.02 1.90 -13.50
C VAL A 113 -6.72 2.21 -14.84
N GLU A 114 -6.58 1.31 -15.80
CA GLU A 114 -7.42 1.24 -16.98
C GLU A 114 -8.70 0.49 -16.59
N PRO A 115 -9.92 1.11 -16.68
CA PRO A 115 -11.17 0.44 -16.37
C PRO A 115 -11.42 -0.78 -17.27
N LEU A 116 -11.82 -1.91 -16.67
CA LEU A 116 -12.13 -3.15 -17.40
C LEU A 116 -13.62 -3.50 -17.31
N GLU A 117 -14.15 -3.70 -16.11
CA GLU A 117 -15.54 -4.06 -15.84
C GLU A 117 -16.21 -3.01 -14.96
N GLY A 118 -17.55 -2.89 -15.06
CA GLY A 118 -18.34 -1.98 -14.24
C GLY A 118 -18.15 -0.50 -14.56
N ILE A 119 -17.83 -0.15 -15.82
CA ILE A 119 -17.56 1.24 -16.24
C ILE A 119 -18.74 2.15 -15.93
N GLU A 120 -19.96 1.70 -16.15
CA GLU A 120 -21.18 2.50 -15.88
C GLU A 120 -21.38 2.72 -14.37
N LEU A 121 -21.02 1.77 -13.52
CA LEU A 121 -21.00 1.96 -12.07
C LEU A 121 -19.93 3.00 -11.67
N MET A 122 -18.73 2.91 -12.24
CA MET A 122 -17.66 3.90 -12.00
C MET A 122 -18.10 5.31 -12.42
N LYS A 123 -18.77 5.46 -13.57
CA LYS A 123 -19.34 6.76 -14.02
C LYS A 123 -20.34 7.31 -13.00
N LYS A 124 -21.23 6.46 -12.50
CA LYS A 124 -22.22 6.81 -11.47
C LYS A 124 -21.54 7.27 -10.18
N HIS A 125 -20.55 6.51 -9.68
CA HIS A 125 -19.82 6.81 -8.45
C HIS A 125 -19.00 8.11 -8.55
N ARG A 126 -18.51 8.42 -9.74
CA ARG A 126 -17.69 9.59 -10.01
C ARG A 126 -18.47 10.82 -10.49
N HIS A 127 -19.75 10.67 -10.83
CA HIS A 127 -20.54 11.69 -11.54
C HIS A 127 -19.76 12.22 -12.76
N CYS A 128 -19.16 11.32 -13.54
CA CYS A 128 -18.26 11.66 -14.64
C CYS A 128 -18.45 10.68 -15.79
N SER A 129 -18.68 11.19 -17.00
CA SER A 129 -18.85 10.40 -18.22
C SER A 129 -17.54 10.17 -18.98
N ASP A 130 -16.52 10.99 -18.73
CA ASP A 130 -15.20 10.85 -19.37
C ASP A 130 -14.47 9.60 -18.85
N LEU A 131 -14.22 8.64 -19.74
CA LEU A 131 -13.59 7.36 -19.42
C LEU A 131 -12.20 7.55 -18.79
N LEU A 132 -11.39 8.46 -19.33
CA LEU A 132 -10.05 8.74 -18.80
C LEU A 132 -10.13 9.43 -17.42
N GLY A 133 -11.15 10.24 -17.20
CA GLY A 133 -11.38 10.93 -15.94
C GLY A 133 -11.83 10.04 -14.78
N LEU A 134 -12.27 8.80 -15.05
CA LEU A 134 -12.80 7.91 -14.02
C LEU A 134 -11.74 7.50 -12.98
N THR A 135 -10.58 7.05 -13.43
CA THR A 135 -9.59 6.35 -12.60
C THR A 135 -8.17 6.89 -12.72
N ARG A 136 -7.99 7.98 -13.47
CA ARG A 136 -6.69 8.62 -13.71
C ARG A 136 -6.29 9.51 -12.54
N GLY A 137 -5.75 8.88 -11.50
CA GLY A 137 -5.32 9.47 -10.24
C GLY A 137 -5.87 8.74 -9.02
N PRO A 138 -5.11 8.68 -7.89
CA PRO A 138 -5.41 7.78 -6.78
C PRO A 138 -6.74 8.08 -6.08
N GLY A 139 -7.09 9.34 -5.90
CA GLY A 139 -8.38 9.72 -5.31
C GLY A 139 -9.56 9.43 -6.26
N ARG A 140 -9.36 9.62 -7.58
CA ARG A 140 -10.37 9.28 -8.59
C ARG A 140 -10.62 7.78 -8.62
N LEU A 141 -9.55 6.99 -8.63
CA LEU A 141 -9.60 5.53 -8.55
C LEU A 141 -10.36 5.08 -7.30
N ALA A 142 -10.01 5.58 -6.11
CA ALA A 142 -10.66 5.18 -4.87
C ALA A 142 -12.17 5.51 -4.90
N ALA A 143 -12.56 6.66 -5.41
CA ALA A 143 -13.97 7.02 -5.56
C ALA A 143 -14.70 6.15 -6.60
N ALA A 144 -14.08 5.88 -7.76
CA ALA A 144 -14.67 5.02 -8.80
C ALA A 144 -14.93 3.60 -8.30
N PHE A 145 -14.02 3.07 -7.47
CA PHE A 145 -14.10 1.74 -6.87
C PHE A 145 -14.82 1.72 -5.53
N GLN A 146 -15.37 2.84 -5.03
CA GLN A 146 -16.00 2.95 -3.71
C GLN A 146 -15.11 2.48 -2.55
N ILE A 147 -13.79 2.70 -2.69
CA ILE A 147 -12.82 2.35 -1.65
C ILE A 147 -12.91 3.37 -0.51
N ASN A 148 -13.02 2.88 0.71
CA ASN A 148 -13.15 3.70 1.91
C ASN A 148 -12.37 3.09 3.08
N ARG A 149 -12.56 3.61 4.30
CA ARG A 149 -11.83 3.20 5.50
C ARG A 149 -12.06 1.76 5.93
N SER A 150 -13.19 1.15 5.60
CA SER A 150 -13.47 -0.24 5.96
C SER A 150 -12.54 -1.24 5.29
N HIS A 151 -11.93 -0.84 4.16
CA HIS A 151 -10.97 -1.68 3.43
C HIS A 151 -9.53 -1.61 3.98
N ASP A 152 -9.27 -0.78 5.02
CA ASP A 152 -7.93 -0.70 5.62
C ASP A 152 -7.58 -1.98 6.39
N GLY A 153 -6.50 -2.64 5.99
CA GLY A 153 -5.99 -3.87 6.60
C GLY A 153 -6.51 -5.16 6.01
N ILE A 154 -7.44 -5.13 5.05
CA ILE A 154 -7.93 -6.35 4.41
C ILE A 154 -6.84 -7.03 3.57
N ASP A 155 -6.95 -8.35 3.45
CA ASP A 155 -6.04 -9.20 2.67
C ASP A 155 -6.48 -9.26 1.20
N LEU A 156 -5.83 -8.49 0.33
CA LEU A 156 -6.14 -8.43 -1.10
C LEU A 156 -5.87 -9.73 -1.86
N CYS A 157 -5.22 -10.72 -1.22
CA CYS A 157 -4.98 -12.04 -1.80
C CYS A 157 -6.01 -13.09 -1.34
N ALA A 158 -6.77 -12.82 -0.27
CA ALA A 158 -7.71 -13.78 0.33
C ALA A 158 -9.16 -13.29 0.35
N GLU A 159 -9.40 -11.98 0.56
CA GLU A 159 -10.74 -11.42 0.68
C GLU A 159 -11.57 -11.52 -0.61
N LYS A 160 -12.90 -11.63 -0.43
CA LYS A 160 -13.83 -11.75 -1.56
C LYS A 160 -14.26 -10.40 -2.12
N GLU A 161 -14.31 -9.38 -1.28
CA GLU A 161 -14.84 -8.07 -1.61
C GLU A 161 -13.87 -7.25 -2.45
N LEU A 162 -12.67 -6.97 -1.95
CA LEU A 162 -11.63 -6.21 -2.66
C LEU A 162 -10.36 -7.07 -2.76
N TRP A 163 -9.87 -7.27 -3.98
CA TRP A 163 -8.76 -8.19 -4.20
C TRP A 163 -7.90 -7.83 -5.43
N LEU A 164 -6.67 -8.39 -5.45
CA LEU A 164 -5.75 -8.29 -6.57
C LEU A 164 -5.86 -9.51 -7.48
N GLY A 165 -5.81 -9.28 -8.78
CA GLY A 165 -5.89 -10.31 -9.80
C GLY A 165 -4.90 -10.18 -10.93
N VAL A 166 -4.89 -11.19 -11.78
CA VAL A 166 -4.17 -11.23 -13.05
C VAL A 166 -5.12 -11.64 -14.15
N ILE A 167 -5.03 -10.99 -15.31
CA ILE A 167 -5.83 -11.36 -16.49
C ILE A 167 -5.27 -12.66 -17.05
N THR A 168 -6.15 -13.61 -17.34
CA THR A 168 -5.83 -14.92 -17.96
C THR A 168 -6.73 -15.15 -19.17
N GLY A 169 -6.31 -16.03 -20.09
CA GLY A 169 -7.09 -16.38 -21.27
C GLY A 169 -6.33 -16.19 -22.57
N GLU A 170 -6.96 -16.54 -23.71
CA GLU A 170 -6.39 -16.41 -25.04
C GLU A 170 -6.22 -14.93 -25.44
N GLY A 171 -5.08 -14.59 -26.05
CA GLY A 171 -4.80 -13.23 -26.56
C GLY A 171 -4.44 -12.21 -25.48
N VAL A 172 -4.27 -12.63 -24.24
CA VAL A 172 -3.76 -11.77 -23.17
C VAL A 172 -2.26 -11.57 -23.44
N LYS A 173 -1.85 -10.30 -23.59
CA LYS A 173 -0.42 -9.96 -23.65
C LYS A 173 0.25 -10.46 -22.38
N SER A 174 1.36 -11.16 -22.54
CA SER A 174 2.17 -11.58 -21.39
C SER A 174 2.70 -10.33 -20.66
N ASP A 175 2.94 -10.44 -19.36
CA ASP A 175 3.55 -9.36 -18.57
C ASP A 175 4.90 -8.88 -19.17
N THR A 176 5.55 -9.71 -19.98
CA THR A 176 6.80 -9.40 -20.69
C THR A 176 6.65 -8.38 -21.82
N GLU A 177 5.43 -8.11 -22.30
CA GLU A 177 5.17 -7.10 -23.34
C GLU A 177 4.87 -5.70 -22.78
N THR A 178 4.68 -5.58 -21.46
CA THR A 178 4.40 -4.29 -20.82
C THR A 178 5.71 -3.55 -20.56
N VAL A 179 5.94 -2.47 -21.32
CA VAL A 179 7.09 -1.59 -21.09
C VAL A 179 6.79 -0.68 -19.91
N ILE A 180 7.56 -0.83 -18.82
CA ILE A 180 7.43 -0.03 -17.61
C ILE A 180 8.37 1.16 -17.68
N GLY A 181 7.81 2.36 -17.63
CA GLY A 181 8.55 3.60 -17.43
C GLY A 181 8.76 3.91 -15.95
N GLU A 182 9.86 4.55 -15.63
CA GLU A 182 10.24 4.94 -14.27
C GLU A 182 10.45 6.44 -14.18
N THR A 183 9.94 7.09 -13.13
CA THR A 183 10.08 8.54 -12.94
C THR A 183 9.93 8.92 -11.47
N VAL A 184 9.99 10.22 -11.20
CA VAL A 184 9.77 10.77 -9.84
C VAL A 184 8.30 10.72 -9.45
N ARG A 185 8.05 10.66 -8.15
CA ARG A 185 6.70 10.63 -7.55
C ARG A 185 6.02 12.00 -7.64
N ILE A 186 4.69 12.01 -7.56
CA ILE A 186 3.87 13.21 -7.71
C ILE A 186 3.33 13.67 -6.36
N GLY A 187 3.35 14.98 -6.13
CA GLY A 187 2.67 15.61 -4.98
C GLY A 187 3.38 15.45 -3.64
N ILE A 188 4.65 15.04 -3.64
CA ILE A 188 5.49 14.93 -2.44
C ILE A 188 6.55 16.04 -2.39
N LYS A 189 6.99 16.40 -1.17
CA LYS A 189 8.02 17.44 -0.94
C LYS A 189 9.36 16.83 -0.50
N ARG A 190 9.34 15.67 0.19
CA ARG A 190 10.53 14.98 0.67
C ARG A 190 10.92 13.90 -0.33
N ALA A 191 12.24 13.74 -0.55
CA ALA A 191 12.75 12.75 -1.51
C ALA A 191 12.03 12.81 -2.87
N ALA A 192 11.70 14.02 -3.32
CA ALA A 192 10.94 14.27 -4.54
C ALA A 192 11.74 13.94 -5.81
N ASP A 193 13.07 13.85 -5.68
CA ASP A 193 14.03 13.46 -6.71
C ASP A 193 14.22 11.95 -6.85
N HIS A 194 13.60 11.14 -5.97
CA HIS A 194 13.70 9.68 -6.02
C HIS A 194 12.83 9.10 -7.15
N VAL A 195 13.40 8.24 -7.99
CA VAL A 195 12.72 7.52 -9.07
C VAL A 195 12.00 6.31 -8.46
N LEU A 196 10.78 6.52 -7.96
CA LEU A 196 9.97 5.53 -7.25
C LEU A 196 8.50 5.53 -7.73
N ARG A 197 8.25 6.04 -8.91
CA ARG A 197 6.96 5.95 -9.61
C ARG A 197 7.15 5.13 -10.87
N PHE A 198 6.29 4.14 -11.03
CA PHE A 198 6.28 3.17 -12.13
C PHE A 198 4.98 3.30 -12.92
N TYR A 199 5.06 3.19 -14.23
CA TYR A 199 3.90 3.33 -15.09
C TYR A 199 4.04 2.55 -16.39
N GLU A 200 2.91 2.15 -16.96
CA GLU A 200 2.89 1.55 -18.29
C GLU A 200 3.10 2.61 -19.36
N THR A 201 4.17 2.48 -20.13
CA THR A 201 4.52 3.40 -21.20
C THR A 201 3.44 3.38 -22.30
N GLY A 202 3.00 4.56 -22.72
CA GLY A 202 1.98 4.71 -23.76
C GLY A 202 0.53 4.54 -23.29
N SER A 203 0.28 4.18 -22.02
CA SER A 203 -1.08 4.09 -21.51
C SER A 203 -1.69 5.50 -21.34
N PRO A 204 -2.90 5.77 -21.91
CA PRO A 204 -3.57 7.06 -21.77
C PRO A 204 -4.12 7.29 -20.35
N PHE A 205 -4.20 6.24 -19.51
CA PHE A 205 -4.73 6.29 -18.15
C PHE A 205 -3.69 6.71 -17.12
N VAL A 206 -2.40 6.83 -17.47
CA VAL A 206 -1.36 7.29 -16.54
C VAL A 206 -1.65 8.73 -16.11
N SER A 207 -1.57 9.00 -14.81
CA SER A 207 -1.91 10.29 -14.21
C SER A 207 -0.74 11.28 -14.24
N GLY A 208 -1.03 12.55 -13.93
CA GLY A 208 -0.02 13.58 -13.75
C GLY A 208 0.46 14.27 -15.04
N PRO A 209 1.48 15.12 -14.91
CA PRO A 209 1.97 15.93 -16.02
C PRO A 209 2.70 15.08 -17.07
N LYS A 210 2.40 15.29 -18.35
CA LYS A 210 3.05 14.56 -19.48
C LYS A 210 4.58 14.69 -19.48
N ARG A 211 5.14 15.83 -19.03
CA ARG A 211 6.59 16.03 -18.92
C ARG A 211 7.32 15.03 -18.01
N LEU A 212 6.59 14.34 -17.13
CA LEU A 212 7.12 13.29 -16.27
C LEU A 212 6.98 11.88 -16.88
N LEU A 213 6.52 11.79 -18.12
CA LEU A 213 6.30 10.55 -18.87
C LEU A 213 7.28 10.53 -20.03
N GLY A 214 8.43 9.91 -19.85
CA GLY A 214 9.46 9.78 -20.88
C GLY A 214 10.31 8.55 -20.61
N THR A 215 11.02 8.09 -21.63
CA THR A 215 11.97 6.97 -21.51
C THR A 215 13.29 7.39 -20.86
N GLU A 216 13.58 8.69 -20.85
CA GLU A 216 14.80 9.24 -20.22
C GLU A 216 14.56 9.56 -18.74
N PRO A 217 15.53 9.32 -17.85
CA PRO A 217 15.46 9.74 -16.47
C PRO A 217 15.23 11.26 -16.39
N PHE A 218 14.30 11.68 -15.54
CA PHE A 218 14.09 13.12 -15.28
C PHE A 218 15.41 13.75 -14.78
N ALA A 219 15.84 14.85 -15.39
CA ALA A 219 17.07 15.54 -15.00
C ALA A 219 17.07 15.88 -13.50
N GLY A 220 18.09 15.42 -12.77
CA GLY A 220 18.17 15.53 -11.30
C GLY A 220 17.49 14.39 -10.53
N SER A 221 16.91 13.39 -11.20
CA SER A 221 16.37 12.21 -10.54
C SER A 221 17.46 11.27 -10.02
N LYS A 222 17.20 10.58 -8.90
CA LYS A 222 18.11 9.62 -8.29
C LYS A 222 17.49 8.23 -8.28
N LYS A 223 18.19 7.25 -8.87
CA LYS A 223 17.91 5.84 -8.60
C LYS A 223 18.53 5.49 -7.25
N ILE A 224 17.70 5.05 -6.30
CA ILE A 224 18.14 4.74 -4.95
C ILE A 224 18.03 3.24 -4.72
N ASN A 225 19.14 2.66 -4.28
CA ASN A 225 19.16 1.29 -3.81
C ASN A 225 18.92 1.29 -2.29
N PHE A 226 17.70 0.95 -1.87
CA PHE A 226 17.32 0.86 -0.46
C PHE A 226 17.83 -0.43 0.21
N VAL A 227 18.28 -1.44 -0.55
CA VAL A 227 18.80 -2.72 -0.06
C VAL A 227 20.04 -2.49 0.83
N ALA A 228 20.95 -1.62 0.41
CA ALA A 228 22.17 -1.30 1.17
C ALA A 228 21.91 -0.66 2.56
N LYS A 229 20.72 -0.04 2.78
CA LYS A 229 20.36 0.56 4.07
C LYS A 229 19.69 -0.43 5.05
N ARG A 230 19.23 -1.60 4.59
CA ARG A 230 18.64 -2.63 5.46
C ARG A 230 19.70 -3.27 6.33
N GLU A 231 20.90 -3.57 5.79
CA GLU A 231 22.00 -4.21 6.51
C GLU A 231 22.58 -3.31 7.62
N ALA A 232 22.60 -1.98 7.41
CA ALA A 232 23.11 -1.05 8.40
C ALA A 232 22.22 -0.85 9.64
N LYS A 233 20.92 -1.20 9.60
CA LYS A 233 19.98 -1.09 10.73
C LYS A 233 19.79 -2.39 11.50
N ALA A 234 20.34 -3.51 11.02
CA ALA A 234 20.19 -4.84 11.61
C ALA A 234 21.26 -5.18 12.65
N LYS A 235 22.13 -4.26 13.08
CA LYS A 235 23.03 -4.51 14.21
C LYS A 235 22.22 -4.62 15.51
N PRO A 236 22.28 -5.76 16.22
CA PRO A 236 21.63 -5.91 17.51
C PRO A 236 22.21 -4.87 18.49
N ARG A 237 21.35 -4.20 19.24
CA ARG A 237 21.78 -3.52 20.46
C ARG A 237 22.32 -4.59 21.40
N GLU A 238 23.63 -4.61 21.62
CA GLU A 238 24.22 -5.33 22.72
C GLU A 238 23.52 -4.89 24.00
N ARG A 239 22.94 -5.87 24.71
CA ARG A 239 22.42 -5.62 26.06
C ARG A 239 23.64 -5.54 26.95
N ASP A 240 23.89 -4.37 27.50
CA ASP A 240 24.77 -4.20 28.64
C ASP A 240 24.22 -5.09 29.76
N SER A 241 24.94 -6.21 29.99
CA SER A 241 24.80 -7.04 31.16
C SER A 241 25.67 -6.43 32.27
N ASP A 242 25.15 -5.45 32.97
CA ASP A 242 25.78 -5.01 34.20
C ASP A 242 25.18 -5.78 35.36
N ALA A 243 26.09 -6.52 35.99
CA ALA A 243 25.83 -7.55 36.96
C ALA A 243 25.46 -6.95 38.31
N THR A 244 24.34 -7.37 38.83
CA THR A 244 23.95 -7.25 40.23
C THR A 244 24.96 -7.95 41.14
N ARG A 245 25.69 -7.18 41.91
CA ARG A 245 26.31 -7.66 43.16
C ARG A 245 25.23 -7.64 44.23
N VAL A 246 24.87 -8.83 44.69
CA VAL A 246 24.07 -9.04 45.88
C VAL A 246 25.03 -9.01 47.07
N ASP A 247 24.85 -8.03 47.96
CA ASP A 247 25.48 -8.04 49.26
C ASP A 247 24.49 -8.61 50.30
N THR A 248 24.86 -9.72 50.86
CA THR A 248 24.16 -10.40 51.94
C THR A 248 24.79 -10.00 53.28
N SER A 249 24.09 -9.19 54.07
CA SER A 249 24.32 -9.19 55.50
C SER A 249 23.02 -8.93 56.27
N ALA A 250 22.75 -9.88 57.12
CA ALA A 250 21.61 -10.01 58.02
C ALA A 250 21.52 -8.88 59.06
N ARG A 251 20.30 -8.59 59.53
CA ARG A 251 19.99 -8.56 60.98
C ARG A 251 18.50 -8.55 61.25
N VAL A 252 18.22 -9.41 62.20
CA VAL A 252 16.96 -9.73 62.89
C VAL A 252 16.51 -8.55 63.80
N ALA A 253 15.20 -8.32 63.96
CA ALA A 253 14.43 -8.25 65.18
C ALA A 253 13.21 -7.32 65.19
N GLY A 254 12.10 -7.83 65.65
CA GLY A 254 11.16 -7.19 66.57
C GLY A 254 9.93 -6.51 65.92
N GLY A 255 8.82 -7.11 65.79
CA GLY A 255 7.76 -7.38 66.75
C GLY A 255 6.76 -6.26 66.99
N LYS A 256 5.47 -6.61 66.86
CA LYS A 256 4.20 -6.10 67.43
C LYS A 256 3.26 -5.41 66.42
N SER A 257 2.26 -6.08 66.03
CA SER A 257 0.83 -6.29 66.37
C SER A 257 -0.04 -5.04 66.64
N VAL A 258 -1.32 -5.19 66.20
CA VAL A 258 -2.57 -4.52 66.63
C VAL A 258 -2.91 -3.28 65.78
N GLY A 259 -4.02 -3.31 65.06
CA GLY A 259 -5.37 -3.15 65.40
C GLY A 259 -6.31 -2.80 64.23
N THR A 260 -7.30 -3.59 64.15
CA THR A 260 -8.60 -3.46 63.47
C THR A 260 -9.25 -2.06 63.49
N LYS A 261 -9.91 -1.64 62.40
CA LYS A 261 -11.36 -1.35 62.46
C LYS A 261 -11.95 -1.03 61.07
N ALA A 262 -13.11 -1.57 60.93
CA ALA A 262 -14.03 -1.64 59.83
C ALA A 262 -14.75 -0.29 59.47
N GLY A 263 -15.11 -0.17 58.25
CA GLY A 263 -16.29 0.23 57.50
C GLY A 263 -17.19 1.37 57.98
N PRO A 264 -18.35 1.64 57.35
CA PRO A 264 -18.70 1.56 55.92
C PRO A 264 -19.51 2.80 55.41
N ARG A 265 -20.03 2.65 54.16
CA ARG A 265 -21.26 3.25 53.59
C ARG A 265 -21.19 4.45 52.66
N ARG A 266 -21.68 4.14 51.46
CA ARG A 266 -22.41 4.94 50.44
C ARG A 266 -23.53 5.84 51.01
N PRO A 267 -24.36 6.57 50.25
CA PRO A 267 -24.33 6.99 48.81
C PRO A 267 -24.84 8.43 48.62
N LYS A 268 -24.59 8.98 47.44
CA LYS A 268 -25.68 9.56 46.61
C LYS A 268 -25.14 9.84 45.23
#